data_1498b804ed7159a916a93134c462cc24
#
_entry.id   1498b804ed7159a916a93134c462cc24
#
_cell.length_a   1.000
_cell.length_b   1.000
_cell.length_c   1.000
_cell.angle_alpha   90.00
_cell.angle_beta   90.00
_cell.angle_gamma   90.00
#
_symmetry.space_group_name_H-M   'P 1'
#
loop_
_entity.id
_entity.type
_entity.pdbx_description
1 polymer ?
#
loop_
_entity_poly.entity_id
_entity_poly.type
_entity_poly.pdbx_seq_one_letter_code
_entity_poly.pdbx_strand_id
1 'polypeptide(L)'
;KKIIENISDATKEYGIAPNNLFNAKIDIKNSELGYSNINIYDGQVPVVSKGTGTKRLMSSAMNISRLNKDACILIDEIEYGLEPYRLRRLIRNLYNSKEERQIIFTSHSPVSIVEINSSNIVICRSNNGKTECIDVPNQLQSTVRVIPEALLSRKVIVTEGKTELGLIRSLDRKWGQDDK
;
A
#
# COMPACT_ATOMS: atom_id res chain seq x y z
N LYS A 1 26.84 -9.13 -10.01
CA LYS A 1 26.95 -7.67 -10.06
C LYS A 1 25.70 -7.08 -10.67
N LYS A 2 25.35 -7.39 -11.91
CA LYS A 2 24.16 -6.88 -12.63
C LYS A 2 22.83 -7.05 -11.89
N ILE A 3 22.63 -8.19 -11.18
CA ILE A 3 21.41 -8.44 -10.40
C ILE A 3 21.29 -7.46 -9.23
N ILE A 4 22.39 -7.18 -8.55
CA ILE A 4 22.41 -6.25 -7.39
C ILE A 4 22.19 -4.80 -7.84
N GLU A 5 22.76 -4.41 -8.97
CA GLU A 5 22.52 -3.10 -9.58
C GLU A 5 21.03 -2.94 -9.91
N ASN A 6 20.41 -3.93 -10.57
CA ASN A 6 18.98 -3.92 -10.86
C ASN A 6 18.11 -3.83 -9.60
N ILE A 7 18.47 -4.56 -8.53
CA ILE A 7 17.78 -4.48 -7.23
C ILE A 7 17.94 -3.08 -6.64
N SER A 8 19.13 -2.51 -6.67
CA SER A 8 19.40 -1.18 -6.15
C SER A 8 18.58 -0.10 -6.86
N ASP A 9 18.50 -0.16 -8.18
CA ASP A 9 17.77 0.82 -8.97
C ASP A 9 16.26 0.68 -8.77
N ALA A 10 15.72 -0.53 -8.82
CA ALA A 10 14.32 -0.79 -8.55
C ALA A 10 13.92 -0.34 -7.13
N THR A 11 14.74 -0.59 -6.12
CA THR A 11 14.41 -0.24 -4.73
C THR A 11 14.49 1.26 -4.44
N LYS A 12 15.40 1.99 -5.10
CA LYS A 12 15.49 3.47 -4.97
C LYS A 12 14.19 4.14 -5.42
N GLU A 13 13.61 3.70 -6.51
CA GLU A 13 12.35 4.21 -7.03
C GLU A 13 11.24 4.13 -5.98
N TYR A 14 11.16 3.01 -5.25
CA TYR A 14 10.16 2.77 -4.21
C TYR A 14 10.56 3.30 -2.82
N GLY A 15 11.60 4.13 -2.74
CA GLY A 15 11.97 4.80 -1.49
C GLY A 15 12.74 3.96 -0.49
N ILE A 16 13.27 2.85 -0.94
CA ILE A 16 14.20 2.07 -0.15
C ILE A 16 15.60 2.57 -0.52
N ALA A 17 16.09 3.57 0.24
CA ALA A 17 17.50 3.91 0.18
C ALA A 17 18.26 2.89 1.04
N PRO A 18 19.20 2.13 0.48
CA PRO A 18 20.09 1.33 1.29
C PRO A 18 20.95 2.27 2.14
N ASN A 19 21.23 1.90 3.39
CA ASN A 19 22.21 2.61 4.21
C ASN A 19 23.62 2.51 3.60
N ASN A 20 23.83 1.42 2.85
CA ASN A 20 25.05 1.14 2.08
C ASN A 20 24.64 0.51 0.75
N LEU A 21 25.63 0.23 -0.12
CA LEU A 21 25.39 -0.52 -1.34
C LEU A 21 24.90 -1.93 -1.02
N PHE A 22 23.84 -2.37 -1.69
CA PHE A 22 23.42 -3.77 -1.62
C PHE A 22 24.54 -4.68 -2.11
N ASN A 23 24.75 -5.77 -1.40
CA ASN A 23 25.67 -6.82 -1.80
C ASN A 23 25.04 -8.21 -1.56
N ALA A 24 25.52 -9.20 -2.29
CA ALA A 24 25.16 -10.60 -2.06
C ALA A 24 26.32 -11.30 -1.34
N LYS A 25 25.97 -12.01 -0.27
CA LYS A 25 26.96 -12.83 0.48
C LYS A 25 26.40 -14.24 0.56
N ILE A 26 27.31 -15.21 0.54
CA ILE A 26 26.99 -16.61 0.79
C ILE A 26 26.97 -16.80 2.30
N ASP A 27 25.86 -17.31 2.83
CA ASP A 27 25.74 -17.65 4.24
C ASP A 27 26.25 -19.08 4.46
N ILE A 28 27.46 -19.19 5.01
CA ILE A 28 28.18 -20.47 5.21
C ILE A 28 27.67 -21.21 6.46
N LYS A 29 26.75 -20.62 7.25
CA LYS A 29 26.25 -21.22 8.50
C LYS A 29 25.38 -22.46 8.29
N ASN A 30 24.81 -22.65 7.11
CA ASN A 30 24.07 -23.85 6.74
C ASN A 30 24.92 -24.68 5.79
N SER A 31 25.36 -25.83 6.23
CA SER A 31 26.35 -26.71 5.57
C SER A 31 25.90 -27.38 4.28
N GLU A 32 24.75 -27.03 3.73
CA GLU A 32 24.29 -27.50 2.42
C GLU A 32 24.47 -26.40 1.37
N LEU A 33 25.36 -26.64 0.40
CA LEU A 33 25.60 -25.77 -0.75
C LEU A 33 24.35 -25.79 -1.67
N GLY A 34 23.45 -24.84 -1.48
CA GLY A 34 22.27 -24.63 -2.33
C GLY A 34 22.05 -23.14 -2.61
N TYR A 35 21.21 -22.82 -3.61
CA TYR A 35 20.83 -21.44 -3.95
C TYR A 35 20.15 -20.69 -2.78
N SER A 36 19.68 -21.42 -1.75
CA SER A 36 19.11 -20.87 -0.51
C SER A 36 20.12 -20.15 0.38
N ASN A 37 21.42 -20.29 0.13
CA ASN A 37 22.50 -19.73 0.94
C ASN A 37 22.96 -18.35 0.46
N ILE A 38 22.38 -17.80 -0.60
CA ILE A 38 22.71 -16.46 -1.09
C ILE A 38 21.74 -15.45 -0.48
N ASN A 39 22.24 -14.63 0.44
CA ASN A 39 21.47 -13.56 1.07
C ASN A 39 21.88 -12.19 0.55
N ILE A 40 20.89 -11.29 0.42
CA ILE A 40 21.12 -9.88 0.10
C ILE A 40 21.37 -9.13 1.40
N TYR A 41 22.38 -8.30 1.40
CA TYR A 41 22.79 -7.46 2.51
C TYR A 41 22.71 -5.98 2.14
N ASP A 42 22.30 -5.16 3.09
CA ASP A 42 22.48 -3.71 3.08
C ASP A 42 23.69 -3.39 3.99
N GLY A 43 24.85 -3.27 3.37
CA GLY A 43 26.12 -3.21 4.08
C GLY A 43 26.41 -4.52 4.84
N GLN A 44 26.30 -4.49 6.17
CA GLN A 44 26.51 -5.66 7.03
C GLN A 44 25.20 -6.31 7.51
N VAL A 45 24.05 -5.68 7.24
CA VAL A 45 22.75 -6.13 7.74
C VAL A 45 22.07 -6.99 6.66
N PRO A 46 21.75 -8.26 6.93
CA PRO A 46 21.00 -9.07 5.97
C PRO A 46 19.59 -8.52 5.79
N VAL A 47 19.11 -8.47 4.55
CA VAL A 47 17.77 -7.95 4.23
C VAL A 47 16.66 -8.76 4.92
N VAL A 48 16.88 -10.04 5.15
CA VAL A 48 15.94 -10.91 5.87
C VAL A 48 15.66 -10.47 7.31
N SER A 49 16.59 -9.75 7.94
CA SER A 49 16.41 -9.20 9.29
C SER A 49 15.78 -7.81 9.32
N LYS A 50 15.51 -7.19 8.15
CA LYS A 50 14.83 -5.91 8.08
C LYS A 50 13.32 -6.04 8.38
N GLY A 51 12.69 -4.92 8.70
CA GLY A 51 11.25 -4.86 8.98
C GLY A 51 10.41 -5.35 7.80
N THR A 52 9.21 -5.85 8.10
CA THR A 52 8.28 -6.44 7.11
C THR A 52 7.98 -5.51 5.95
N GLY A 53 7.74 -4.22 6.21
CA GLY A 53 7.48 -3.22 5.19
C GLY A 53 8.63 -3.06 4.20
N THR A 54 9.87 -3.02 4.69
CA THR A 54 11.05 -2.92 3.81
C THR A 54 11.19 -4.17 2.94
N LYS A 55 11.01 -5.36 3.51
CA LYS A 55 11.06 -6.63 2.77
C LYS A 55 9.98 -6.69 1.68
N ARG A 56 8.76 -6.26 2.02
CA ARG A 56 7.64 -6.25 1.06
C ARG A 56 7.90 -5.28 -0.10
N LEU A 57 8.30 -4.04 0.20
CA LEU A 57 8.65 -3.07 -0.85
C LEU A 57 9.76 -3.58 -1.76
N MET A 58 10.81 -4.18 -1.20
CA MET A 58 11.89 -4.76 -2.00
C MET A 58 11.37 -5.88 -2.90
N SER A 59 10.58 -6.80 -2.35
CA SER A 59 9.97 -7.89 -3.11
C SER A 59 9.07 -7.35 -4.24
N SER A 60 8.22 -6.37 -3.93
CA SER A 60 7.35 -5.72 -4.93
C SER A 60 8.16 -5.05 -6.03
N ALA A 61 9.17 -4.24 -5.66
CA ALA A 61 10.05 -3.58 -6.62
C ALA A 61 10.75 -4.57 -7.56
N MET A 62 11.29 -5.65 -7.00
CA MET A 62 11.96 -6.71 -7.78
C MET A 62 10.99 -7.45 -8.72
N ASN A 63 9.78 -7.74 -8.26
CA ASN A 63 8.78 -8.42 -9.06
C ASN A 63 8.31 -7.52 -10.21
N ILE A 64 7.97 -6.26 -9.91
CA ILE A 64 7.49 -5.29 -10.90
C ILE A 64 8.56 -5.01 -11.96
N SER A 65 9.83 -4.89 -11.57
CA SER A 65 10.94 -4.63 -12.50
C SER A 65 11.20 -5.75 -13.52
N ARG A 66 10.68 -6.94 -13.27
CA ARG A 66 10.82 -8.13 -14.15
C ARG A 66 9.64 -8.35 -15.08
N LEU A 67 8.53 -7.63 -14.86
CA LEU A 67 7.32 -7.81 -15.63
C LEU A 67 7.43 -7.16 -17.00
N ASN A 68 6.79 -7.76 -17.98
CA ASN A 68 6.61 -7.17 -19.31
C ASN A 68 5.68 -5.95 -19.24
N LYS A 69 5.73 -5.09 -20.24
CA LYS A 69 4.91 -3.87 -20.33
C LYS A 69 3.40 -4.15 -20.32
N ASP A 70 2.99 -5.30 -20.84
CA ASP A 70 1.58 -5.70 -20.96
C ASP A 70 1.07 -6.47 -19.73
N ALA A 71 1.86 -6.53 -18.65
CA ALA A 71 1.48 -7.27 -17.46
C ALA A 71 0.39 -6.54 -16.66
N CYS A 72 -0.58 -7.31 -16.17
CA CYS A 72 -1.52 -6.85 -15.14
C CYS A 72 -0.95 -7.16 -13.76
N ILE A 73 -0.87 -6.15 -12.89
CA ILE A 73 -0.34 -6.26 -11.54
C ILE A 73 -1.51 -6.27 -10.56
N LEU A 74 -1.62 -7.33 -9.76
CA LEU A 74 -2.60 -7.46 -8.71
C LEU A 74 -1.89 -7.38 -7.35
N ILE A 75 -2.32 -6.45 -6.49
CA ILE A 75 -1.74 -6.26 -5.15
C ILE A 75 -2.86 -6.33 -4.12
N ASP A 76 -2.84 -7.34 -3.27
CA ASP A 76 -3.78 -7.43 -2.16
C ASP A 76 -3.23 -6.70 -0.93
N GLU A 77 -4.11 -5.91 -0.27
CA GLU A 77 -3.78 -5.07 0.90
C GLU A 77 -2.48 -4.29 0.71
N ILE A 78 -2.48 -3.33 -0.23
CA ILE A 78 -1.28 -2.57 -0.61
C ILE A 78 -0.58 -1.90 0.59
N GLU A 79 -1.31 -1.53 1.63
CA GLU A 79 -0.81 -0.93 2.88
C GLU A 79 -0.13 -1.90 3.84
N TYR A 80 -0.29 -3.22 3.67
CA TYR A 80 0.17 -4.20 4.65
C TYR A 80 1.65 -4.04 4.99
N GLY A 81 1.93 -3.77 6.27
CA GLY A 81 3.30 -3.61 6.79
C GLY A 81 3.99 -2.31 6.36
N LEU A 82 3.27 -1.35 5.77
CA LEU A 82 3.82 -0.07 5.33
C LEU A 82 3.35 1.08 6.24
N GLU A 83 4.27 1.96 6.58
CA GLU A 83 3.93 3.25 7.18
C GLU A 83 3.25 4.17 6.14
N PRO A 84 2.38 5.12 6.58
CA PRO A 84 1.61 5.97 5.68
C PRO A 84 2.44 6.69 4.60
N TYR A 85 3.63 7.18 4.92
CA TYR A 85 4.48 7.88 3.96
C TYR A 85 5.06 6.95 2.88
N ARG A 86 5.37 5.69 3.25
CA ARG A 86 5.85 4.67 2.31
C ARG A 86 4.75 4.19 1.38
N LEU A 87 3.54 4.03 1.92
CA LEU A 87 2.36 3.70 1.13
C LEU A 87 2.08 4.77 0.08
N ARG A 88 2.07 6.07 0.48
CA ARG A 88 1.93 7.17 -0.47
C ARG A 88 2.96 7.13 -1.58
N ARG A 89 4.22 6.92 -1.22
CA ARG A 89 5.30 6.86 -2.20
C ARG A 89 5.14 5.67 -3.16
N LEU A 90 4.78 4.50 -2.64
CA LEU A 90 4.49 3.33 -3.45
C LEU A 90 3.38 3.61 -4.47
N ILE A 91 2.24 4.11 -4.02
CA ILE A 91 1.09 4.40 -4.89
C ILE A 91 1.46 5.44 -5.95
N ARG A 92 2.12 6.54 -5.57
CA ARG A 92 2.56 7.57 -6.52
C ARG A 92 3.50 7.02 -7.58
N ASN A 93 4.43 6.17 -7.20
CA ASN A 93 5.37 5.56 -8.15
C ASN A 93 4.67 4.60 -9.09
N LEU A 94 3.73 3.80 -8.60
CA LEU A 94 2.90 2.94 -9.43
C LEU A 94 2.04 3.75 -10.41
N TYR A 95 1.45 4.85 -9.94
CA TYR A 95 0.58 5.71 -10.75
C TYR A 95 1.35 6.51 -11.81
N ASN A 96 2.54 6.99 -11.48
CA ASN A 96 3.40 7.80 -12.37
C ASN A 96 4.36 6.94 -13.20
N SER A 97 4.27 5.63 -13.13
CA SER A 97 5.07 4.72 -13.94
C SER A 97 4.88 5.07 -15.42
N LYS A 98 5.98 5.24 -16.15
CA LYS A 98 5.97 5.50 -17.60
C LYS A 98 5.50 4.28 -18.41
N GLU A 99 5.32 3.15 -17.76
CA GLU A 99 4.90 1.91 -18.39
C GLU A 99 3.37 1.82 -18.32
N GLU A 100 2.73 1.60 -19.45
CA GLU A 100 1.29 1.42 -19.59
C GLU A 100 0.87 0.04 -19.06
N ARG A 101 0.98 -0.16 -17.74
CA ARG A 101 0.57 -1.39 -17.06
C ARG A 101 -0.78 -1.20 -16.40
N GLN A 102 -1.61 -2.21 -16.44
CA GLN A 102 -2.81 -2.26 -15.62
C GLN A 102 -2.45 -2.66 -14.19
N ILE A 103 -2.82 -1.84 -13.22
CA ILE A 103 -2.57 -2.09 -11.80
C ILE A 103 -3.89 -2.09 -11.06
N ILE A 104 -4.18 -3.18 -10.37
CA ILE A 104 -5.36 -3.33 -9.52
C ILE A 104 -4.88 -3.67 -8.11
N PHE A 105 -5.33 -2.94 -7.12
CA PHE A 105 -5.00 -3.25 -5.73
C PHE A 105 -6.20 -3.10 -4.80
N THR A 106 -6.19 -3.86 -3.71
CA THR A 106 -7.13 -3.69 -2.60
C THR A 106 -6.50 -2.88 -1.49
N SER A 107 -7.33 -2.13 -0.76
CA SER A 107 -6.89 -1.34 0.38
C SER A 107 -8.02 -1.06 1.36
N HIS A 108 -7.69 -1.01 2.64
CA HIS A 108 -8.53 -0.50 3.74
C HIS A 108 -7.98 0.81 4.33
N SER A 109 -6.97 1.41 3.68
CA SER A 109 -6.30 2.60 4.18
C SER A 109 -6.88 3.89 3.60
N PRO A 110 -7.29 4.86 4.42
CA PRO A 110 -7.66 6.19 3.96
C PRO A 110 -6.55 6.87 3.14
N VAL A 111 -5.30 6.55 3.45
CA VAL A 111 -4.12 7.07 2.72
C VAL A 111 -4.13 6.65 1.26
N SER A 112 -4.49 5.41 0.96
CA SER A 112 -4.59 4.91 -0.43
C SER A 112 -5.66 5.66 -1.20
N ILE A 113 -6.81 5.88 -0.57
CA ILE A 113 -7.97 6.54 -1.17
C ILE A 113 -7.63 7.96 -1.61
N VAL A 114 -6.90 8.71 -0.77
CA VAL A 114 -6.52 10.11 -1.06
C VAL A 114 -5.56 10.24 -2.25
N GLU A 115 -4.73 9.22 -2.48
CA GLU A 115 -3.70 9.25 -3.53
C GLU A 115 -4.23 8.86 -4.92
N ILE A 116 -5.47 8.35 -5.01
CA ILE A 116 -6.09 7.86 -6.25
C ILE A 116 -7.19 8.82 -6.72
N ASN A 117 -7.39 8.92 -8.03
CA ASN A 117 -8.55 9.61 -8.58
C ASN A 117 -9.82 8.82 -8.26
N SER A 118 -10.89 9.54 -7.85
CA SER A 118 -12.15 8.90 -7.47
C SER A 118 -12.72 7.98 -8.55
N SER A 119 -12.54 8.32 -9.83
CA SER A 119 -12.95 7.48 -10.96
C SER A 119 -12.23 6.13 -11.06
N ASN A 120 -11.13 5.96 -10.36
CA ASN A 120 -10.36 4.72 -10.30
C ASN A 120 -10.61 3.94 -9.01
N ILE A 121 -11.60 4.35 -8.21
CA ILE A 121 -11.97 3.71 -6.96
C ILE A 121 -13.27 2.94 -7.14
N VAL A 122 -13.23 1.66 -6.79
CA VAL A 122 -14.41 0.79 -6.74
C VAL A 122 -14.61 0.33 -5.29
N ILE A 123 -15.80 0.58 -4.74
CA ILE A 123 -16.16 0.12 -3.40
C ILE A 123 -16.79 -1.25 -3.53
N CYS A 124 -16.19 -2.27 -2.92
CA CYS A 124 -16.74 -3.62 -2.86
C CYS A 124 -17.36 -3.88 -1.48
N ARG A 125 -18.63 -4.24 -1.46
CA ARG A 125 -19.35 -4.55 -0.21
C ARG A 125 -19.98 -5.93 -0.30
N SER A 126 -19.86 -6.70 0.77
CA SER A 126 -20.58 -7.97 0.91
C SER A 126 -21.93 -7.73 1.57
N ASN A 127 -23.00 -8.13 0.90
CA ASN A 127 -24.37 -8.06 1.38
C ASN A 127 -25.06 -9.41 1.16
N ASN A 128 -25.44 -10.10 2.24
CA ASN A 128 -26.12 -11.42 2.21
C ASN A 128 -25.42 -12.45 1.31
N GLY A 129 -24.09 -12.53 1.37
CA GLY A 129 -23.29 -13.47 0.56
C GLY A 129 -23.08 -13.08 -0.89
N LYS A 130 -23.56 -11.90 -1.31
CA LYS A 130 -23.29 -11.32 -2.63
C LYS A 130 -22.35 -10.14 -2.48
N THR A 131 -21.39 -10.04 -3.38
CA THR A 131 -20.49 -8.87 -3.46
C THR A 131 -21.06 -7.86 -4.45
N GLU A 132 -21.28 -6.64 -3.98
CA GLU A 132 -21.69 -5.51 -4.79
C GLU A 132 -20.48 -4.59 -5.00
N CYS A 133 -20.25 -4.18 -6.24
CA CYS A 133 -19.18 -3.25 -6.62
C CYS A 133 -19.80 -1.95 -7.08
N ILE A 134 -19.37 -0.82 -6.50
CA ILE A 134 -19.91 0.51 -6.75
C ILE A 134 -18.76 1.43 -7.15
N ASP A 135 -18.86 2.03 -8.33
CA ASP A 135 -17.90 3.02 -8.79
C ASP A 135 -18.07 4.34 -8.05
N VAL A 136 -16.96 5.00 -7.71
CA VAL A 136 -16.98 6.31 -7.07
C VAL A 136 -17.01 7.41 -8.13
N PRO A 137 -18.08 8.24 -8.16
CA PRO A 137 -18.20 9.31 -9.15
C PRO A 137 -17.08 10.37 -9.03
N ASN A 138 -16.67 10.94 -10.15
CA ASN A 138 -15.66 12.01 -10.20
C ASN A 138 -16.04 13.24 -9.38
N GLN A 139 -17.32 13.55 -9.25
CA GLN A 139 -17.83 14.69 -8.46
C GLN A 139 -17.45 14.57 -6.97
N LEU A 140 -17.19 13.36 -6.48
CA LEU A 140 -16.80 13.11 -5.09
C LEU A 140 -15.29 13.29 -4.82
N GLN A 141 -14.48 13.65 -5.83
CA GLN A 141 -13.02 13.77 -5.67
C GLN A 141 -12.61 14.69 -4.51
N SER A 142 -13.26 15.83 -4.34
CA SER A 142 -12.98 16.76 -3.23
C SER A 142 -13.36 16.16 -1.88
N THR A 143 -14.53 15.51 -1.81
CA THR A 143 -15.00 14.83 -0.59
C THR A 143 -14.09 13.69 -0.20
N VAL A 144 -13.67 12.87 -1.16
CA VAL A 144 -12.73 11.76 -0.97
C VAL A 144 -11.39 12.22 -0.38
N ARG A 145 -10.90 13.39 -0.80
CA ARG A 145 -9.65 13.96 -0.29
C ARG A 145 -9.77 14.52 1.14
N VAL A 146 -10.95 15.00 1.51
CA VAL A 146 -11.19 15.63 2.84
C VAL A 146 -11.62 14.60 3.87
N ILE A 147 -12.44 13.63 3.48
CA ILE A 147 -13.03 12.62 4.39
C ILE A 147 -12.98 11.24 3.70
N PRO A 148 -11.79 10.69 3.46
CA PRO A 148 -11.65 9.38 2.80
C PRO A 148 -12.29 8.23 3.60
N GLU A 149 -12.37 8.37 4.93
CA GLU A 149 -12.98 7.39 5.83
C GLU A 149 -14.46 7.17 5.53
N ALA A 150 -15.15 8.15 4.92
CA ALA A 150 -16.55 8.00 4.53
C ALA A 150 -16.77 6.85 3.54
N LEU A 151 -15.81 6.60 2.65
CA LEU A 151 -15.88 5.48 1.70
C LEU A 151 -15.67 4.12 2.38
N LEU A 152 -14.94 4.08 3.48
CA LEU A 152 -14.64 2.86 4.25
C LEU A 152 -15.73 2.54 5.26
N SER A 153 -16.57 3.52 5.60
CA SER A 153 -17.61 3.40 6.63
C SER A 153 -18.83 2.66 6.11
N ARG A 154 -19.45 1.85 6.97
CA ARG A 154 -20.74 1.18 6.63
C ARG A 154 -21.89 2.16 6.55
N LYS A 155 -21.88 3.21 7.40
CA LYS A 155 -22.90 4.25 7.48
C LYS A 155 -22.23 5.59 7.69
N VAL A 156 -22.74 6.63 7.07
CA VAL A 156 -22.23 8.00 7.16
C VAL A 156 -23.38 8.89 7.57
N ILE A 157 -23.16 9.74 8.57
CA ILE A 157 -24.09 10.81 8.95
C ILE A 157 -23.57 12.09 8.34
N VAL A 158 -24.36 12.72 7.51
CA VAL A 158 -24.04 14.00 6.87
C VAL A 158 -24.70 15.12 7.67
N THR A 159 -23.92 16.15 8.01
CA THR A 159 -24.37 17.35 8.76
C THR A 159 -24.19 18.60 7.91
N GLU A 160 -25.05 19.58 8.06
CA GLU A 160 -24.95 20.86 7.35
C GLU A 160 -23.82 21.74 7.89
N GLY A 161 -23.50 21.61 9.18
CA GLY A 161 -22.53 22.49 9.82
C GLY A 161 -21.81 21.91 11.04
N LYS A 162 -21.00 22.79 11.65
CA LYS A 162 -20.17 22.41 12.81
C LYS A 162 -20.99 22.19 14.09
N THR A 163 -22.13 22.86 14.22
CA THR A 163 -23.02 22.73 15.36
C THR A 163 -23.62 21.34 15.45
N GLU A 164 -24.16 20.86 14.34
CA GLU A 164 -24.75 19.52 14.23
C GLU A 164 -23.67 18.44 14.42
N LEU A 165 -22.49 18.66 13.83
CA LEU A 165 -21.35 17.77 14.05
C LEU A 165 -20.95 17.69 15.52
N GLY A 166 -20.95 18.83 16.24
CA GLY A 166 -20.68 18.90 17.67
C GLY A 166 -21.71 18.13 18.49
N LEU A 167 -23.00 18.30 18.13
CA LEU A 167 -24.10 17.59 18.78
C LEU A 167 -23.95 16.07 18.59
N ILE A 168 -23.75 15.62 17.35
CA ILE A 168 -23.61 14.18 17.05
C ILE A 168 -22.42 13.57 17.79
N ARG A 169 -21.26 14.26 17.82
CA ARG A 169 -20.10 13.81 18.59
C ARG A 169 -20.37 13.72 20.10
N SER A 170 -21.19 14.61 20.63
CA SER A 170 -21.57 14.60 22.05
C SER A 170 -22.52 13.44 22.36
N LEU A 171 -23.45 13.14 21.46
CA LEU A 171 -24.35 12.00 21.57
C LEU A 171 -23.60 10.67 21.46
N ASP A 172 -22.68 10.56 20.50
CA ASP A 172 -21.83 9.38 20.32
C ASP A 172 -21.00 9.08 21.58
N ARG A 173 -20.42 10.10 22.20
CA ARG A 173 -19.71 9.93 23.48
C ARG A 173 -20.62 9.44 24.60
N LYS A 174 -21.86 9.89 24.65
CA LYS A 174 -22.81 9.52 25.67
C LYS A 174 -23.33 8.09 25.48
N TRP A 175 -23.72 7.76 24.26
CA TRP A 175 -24.28 6.43 23.95
C TRP A 175 -23.19 5.36 23.77
N GLY A 176 -22.04 5.68 23.22
CA GLY A 176 -20.93 4.75 23.07
C GLY A 176 -20.24 4.35 24.39
N GLN A 177 -20.64 4.96 25.54
CA GLN A 177 -20.24 4.52 26.88
C GLN A 177 -21.20 3.49 27.46
N ASP A 178 -22.42 3.43 26.97
CA ASP A 178 -23.45 2.49 27.47
C ASP A 178 -23.33 1.08 26.82
N ASP A 179 -22.55 0.96 25.74
CA ASP A 179 -22.33 -0.32 25.01
C ASP A 179 -21.00 -1.02 25.38
N LYS A 180 -20.37 -0.63 26.49
CA LYS A 180 -19.20 -1.30 27.10
C LYS A 180 -19.61 -1.91 28.44
#